data_bfb2eceebf293026ec942652a22ac677
#
_entry.id   bfb2eceebf293026ec942652a22ac677
#
_cell.length_a   1.000
_cell.length_b   1.000
_cell.length_c   1.000
_cell.angle_alpha   90.00
_cell.angle_beta   90.00
_cell.angle_gamma   90.00
#
_symmetry.space_group_name_H-M   'P 1'
#
loop_
_entity.id
_entity.type
_entity.pdbx_description
1 polymer ?
#
loop_
_entity_poly.entity_id
_entity_poly.type
_entity_poly.pdbx_seq_one_letter_code
_entity_poly.pdbx_strand_id
1 'polypeptide(L)'
;MKAAEMGMRAQSYRLKIISENIANSNVTGNTALENPYRRKTISFRTKKDEKTGANIVVVDKISEDMSDFHLRYEPYHPAADDRGYVKYPNVELILESADAKEAQRTFEANLNSFNISKSNREVIINALK
;
A
#
# COMPACT_ATOMS: atom_id res chain seq x y z
N MET A 1 5.40 -1.32 -22.34
CA MET A 1 6.21 -0.50 -21.42
C MET A 1 5.34 0.36 -20.50
N LYS A 2 4.34 1.05 -21.04
CA LYS A 2 3.46 1.90 -20.21
C LYS A 2 2.72 1.13 -19.12
N ALA A 3 2.19 -0.04 -19.46
CA ALA A 3 1.48 -0.87 -18.48
C ALA A 3 2.40 -1.28 -17.34
N ALA A 4 3.64 -1.68 -17.61
CA ALA A 4 4.62 -2.06 -16.59
C ALA A 4 5.02 -0.87 -15.72
N GLU A 5 5.24 0.31 -16.30
CA GLU A 5 5.54 1.52 -15.53
C GLU A 5 4.40 1.89 -14.58
N MET A 6 3.18 1.85 -15.06
CA MET A 6 2.01 2.18 -14.24
C MET A 6 1.77 1.13 -13.16
N GLY A 7 2.03 -0.14 -13.47
CA GLY A 7 1.98 -1.22 -12.48
C GLY A 7 3.02 -1.01 -11.37
N MET A 8 4.25 -0.67 -11.73
CA MET A 8 5.29 -0.36 -10.74
C MET A 8 4.92 0.85 -9.87
N ARG A 9 4.38 1.88 -10.48
CA ARG A 9 3.94 3.08 -9.76
C ARG A 9 2.84 2.75 -8.76
N ALA A 10 1.86 1.96 -9.17
CA ALA A 10 0.77 1.52 -8.30
C ALA A 10 1.30 0.74 -7.10
N GLN A 11 2.22 -0.19 -7.31
CA GLN A 11 2.82 -0.97 -6.23
C GLN A 11 3.72 -0.13 -5.32
N SER A 12 4.37 0.89 -5.84
CA SER A 12 5.11 1.88 -5.03
C SER A 12 4.18 2.61 -4.07
N TYR A 13 3.04 3.08 -4.53
CA TYR A 13 2.03 3.70 -3.66
C TYR A 13 1.52 2.73 -2.61
N ARG A 14 1.26 1.49 -3.00
CA ARG A 14 0.83 0.46 -2.06
C ARG A 14 1.88 0.22 -0.96
N LEU A 15 3.14 0.10 -1.33
CA LEU A 15 4.24 -0.05 -0.37
C LEU A 15 4.34 1.15 0.58
N LYS A 16 4.15 2.35 0.07
CA LYS A 16 4.12 3.56 0.89
C LYS A 16 3.01 3.51 1.95
N ILE A 17 1.80 3.14 1.54
CA ILE A 17 0.65 3.02 2.46
C ILE A 17 0.91 1.94 3.52
N ILE A 18 1.42 0.77 3.10
CA ILE A 18 1.77 -0.32 4.02
C ILE A 18 2.83 0.15 5.02
N SER A 19 3.86 0.86 4.55
CA SER A 19 4.92 1.39 5.41
C SER A 19 4.39 2.39 6.44
N GLU A 20 3.46 3.25 6.04
CA GLU A 20 2.79 4.17 6.95
C GLU A 20 1.99 3.41 8.02
N ASN A 21 1.27 2.37 7.62
CA ASN A 21 0.51 1.54 8.56
C ASN A 21 1.43 0.87 9.58
N ILE A 22 2.54 0.31 9.12
CA ILE A 22 3.52 -0.35 10.00
C ILE A 22 4.16 0.66 10.96
N ALA A 23 4.59 1.80 10.44
CA ALA A 23 5.22 2.85 11.23
C ALA A 23 4.30 3.40 12.33
N ASN A 24 2.99 3.42 12.08
CA ASN A 24 2.00 3.97 12.99
C ASN A 24 1.21 2.90 13.76
N SER A 25 1.66 1.65 13.75
CA SER A 25 0.93 0.52 14.33
C SER A 25 0.73 0.61 15.85
N ASN A 26 1.51 1.44 16.53
CA ASN A 26 1.41 1.66 17.99
C ASN A 26 1.04 3.10 18.36
N VAL A 27 0.62 3.92 17.39
CA VAL A 27 0.26 5.31 17.65
C VAL A 27 -1.15 5.40 18.17
N THR A 28 -1.27 5.65 19.48
CA THR A 28 -2.55 5.82 20.18
C THR A 28 -2.97 7.29 20.21
N GLY A 29 -4.21 7.56 20.61
CA GLY A 29 -4.62 8.91 20.99
C GLY A 29 -3.88 9.38 22.25
N ASN A 30 -3.94 10.67 22.53
CA ASN A 30 -3.39 11.24 23.76
C ASN A 30 -4.34 11.11 24.95
N THR A 31 -5.62 10.92 24.68
CA THR A 31 -6.68 10.72 25.67
C THR A 31 -7.60 9.58 25.23
N ALA A 32 -8.43 9.09 26.14
CA ALA A 32 -9.40 8.04 25.83
C ALA A 32 -10.45 8.47 24.77
N LEU A 33 -10.67 9.78 24.61
CA LEU A 33 -11.63 10.32 23.67
C LEU A 33 -11.07 10.46 22.26
N GLU A 34 -9.75 10.46 22.11
CA GLU A 34 -9.08 10.53 20.83
C GLU A 34 -8.92 9.14 20.25
N ASN A 35 -9.20 8.99 18.95
CA ASN A 35 -8.95 7.74 18.26
C ASN A 35 -7.46 7.57 17.98
N PRO A 36 -6.96 6.32 17.98
CA PRO A 36 -5.61 6.04 17.53
C PRO A 36 -5.50 6.20 16.02
N TYR A 37 -4.29 6.03 15.49
CA TYR A 37 -4.09 5.91 14.04
C TYR A 37 -5.02 4.83 13.49
N ARG A 38 -5.62 5.08 12.34
CA ARG A 38 -6.47 4.11 11.66
C ARG A 38 -5.77 3.61 10.40
N ARG A 39 -5.80 2.31 10.20
CA ARG A 39 -5.19 1.67 9.03
C ARG A 39 -5.70 2.30 7.75
N LYS A 40 -4.78 2.64 6.86
CA LYS A 40 -5.11 3.11 5.52
C LYS A 40 -5.17 1.95 4.55
N THR A 41 -6.06 2.05 3.59
CA THR A 41 -6.21 1.09 2.50
C THR A 41 -6.07 1.80 1.17
N ILE A 42 -5.64 1.06 0.16
CA ILE A 42 -5.51 1.57 -1.20
C ILE A 42 -6.24 0.63 -2.15
N SER A 43 -6.95 1.19 -3.12
CA SER A 43 -7.58 0.41 -4.17
C SER A 43 -7.11 0.88 -5.54
N PHE A 44 -7.11 -0.03 -6.49
CA PHE A 44 -6.68 0.21 -7.86
C PHE A 44 -7.86 0.05 -8.82
N ARG A 45 -7.74 0.66 -9.99
CA ARG A 45 -8.65 0.45 -11.10
C ARG A 45 -7.86 0.34 -12.39
N THR A 46 -8.45 -0.32 -13.36
CA THR A 46 -7.89 -0.41 -14.70
C THR A 46 -8.55 0.63 -15.60
N LYS A 47 -7.74 1.32 -16.39
CA LYS A 47 -8.24 2.20 -17.43
C LYS A 47 -7.42 2.04 -18.72
N LYS A 48 -7.95 2.51 -19.83
CA LYS A 48 -7.20 2.54 -21.10
C LYS A 48 -6.37 3.80 -21.16
N ASP A 49 -5.10 3.63 -21.55
CA ASP A 49 -4.23 4.75 -21.86
C ASP A 49 -4.69 5.40 -23.17
N GLU A 50 -4.91 6.71 -23.16
CA GLU A 50 -5.40 7.46 -24.31
C GLU A 50 -4.43 7.44 -25.50
N LYS A 51 -3.13 7.36 -25.23
CA LYS A 51 -2.09 7.42 -26.26
C LYS A 51 -1.84 6.06 -26.92
N THR A 52 -1.84 4.98 -26.14
CA THR A 52 -1.46 3.65 -26.63
C THR A 52 -2.62 2.67 -26.74
N GLY A 53 -3.76 2.98 -26.09
CA GLY A 53 -4.89 2.07 -25.98
C GLY A 53 -4.66 0.90 -25.05
N ALA A 54 -3.50 0.79 -24.42
CA ALA A 54 -3.16 -0.28 -23.48
C ALA A 54 -3.96 -0.13 -22.18
N ASN A 55 -4.27 -1.28 -21.55
CA ASN A 55 -4.84 -1.28 -20.21
C ASN A 55 -3.76 -0.98 -19.18
N ILE A 56 -3.98 0.03 -18.38
CA ILE A 56 -3.06 0.44 -17.32
C ILE A 56 -3.77 0.43 -15.96
N VAL A 57 -3.00 0.12 -14.92
CA VAL A 57 -3.47 0.14 -13.53
C VAL A 57 -3.14 1.50 -12.92
N VAL A 58 -4.11 2.11 -12.28
CA VAL A 58 -3.93 3.38 -11.58
C VAL A 58 -4.54 3.28 -10.18
N VAL A 59 -4.08 4.14 -9.29
CA VAL A 59 -4.68 4.26 -7.95
C VAL A 59 -6.09 4.82 -8.11
N ASP A 60 -7.08 4.11 -7.55
CA ASP A 60 -8.46 4.58 -7.53
C ASP A 60 -8.67 5.52 -6.35
N LYS A 61 -8.48 5.00 -5.14
CA LYS A 61 -8.62 5.82 -3.93
C LYS A 61 -7.81 5.25 -2.77
N ILE A 62 -7.49 6.14 -1.84
CA ILE A 62 -6.92 5.82 -0.54
C ILE A 62 -8.02 6.09 0.49
N SER A 63 -8.31 5.10 1.32
CA SER A 63 -9.39 5.14 2.31
C SER A 63 -8.88 4.70 3.67
N GLU A 64 -9.74 4.77 4.67
CA GLU A 64 -9.45 4.25 5.99
C GLU A 64 -10.22 2.95 6.21
N ASP A 65 -9.60 1.99 6.86
CA ASP A 65 -10.23 0.74 7.28
C ASP A 65 -11.08 1.04 8.52
N MET A 66 -12.38 0.88 8.41
CA MET A 66 -13.34 1.20 9.47
C MET A 66 -13.59 0.04 10.43
N SER A 67 -12.78 -1.02 10.37
CA SER A 67 -12.85 -2.11 11.35
C SER A 67 -12.47 -1.64 12.76
N ASP A 68 -12.84 -2.44 13.76
CA ASP A 68 -12.63 -2.11 15.15
C ASP A 68 -11.15 -2.01 15.51
N PHE A 69 -10.84 -1.06 16.40
CA PHE A 69 -9.51 -0.91 16.97
C PHE A 69 -9.18 -2.09 17.87
N HIS A 70 -7.89 -2.38 17.99
CA HIS A 70 -7.41 -3.36 18.96
C HIS A 70 -7.42 -2.76 20.35
N LEU A 71 -7.83 -3.53 21.35
CA LEU A 71 -7.86 -3.08 22.74
C LEU A 71 -6.75 -3.79 23.53
N ARG A 72 -6.03 -3.01 24.33
CA ARG A 72 -5.02 -3.52 25.28
C ARG A 72 -5.31 -3.01 26.67
N TYR A 73 -5.14 -3.86 27.65
CA TYR A 73 -5.31 -3.47 29.04
C TYR A 73 -4.04 -2.80 29.57
N GLU A 74 -4.09 -1.48 29.63
CA GLU A 74 -2.99 -0.63 30.12
C GLU A 74 -3.59 0.50 30.95
N PRO A 75 -3.99 0.23 32.22
CA PRO A 75 -4.78 1.18 33.02
C PRO A 75 -4.04 2.47 33.35
N TYR A 76 -2.72 2.49 33.29
CA TYR A 76 -1.92 3.68 33.57
C TYR A 76 -1.59 4.50 32.32
N HIS A 77 -2.02 4.04 31.15
CA HIS A 77 -1.78 4.76 29.90
C HIS A 77 -2.66 6.02 29.82
N PRO A 78 -2.12 7.15 29.30
CA PRO A 78 -2.92 8.40 29.19
C PRO A 78 -4.20 8.25 28.37
N ALA A 79 -4.25 7.32 27.41
CA ALA A 79 -5.40 7.04 26.56
C ALA A 79 -6.29 5.90 27.10
N ALA A 80 -6.04 5.42 28.32
CA ALA A 80 -6.88 4.38 28.94
C ALA A 80 -8.27 4.92 29.24
N ASP A 81 -9.29 4.10 28.98
CA ASP A 81 -10.67 4.40 29.36
C ASP A 81 -10.91 4.06 30.84
N ASP A 82 -12.15 4.24 31.30
CA ASP A 82 -12.54 3.98 32.69
C ASP A 82 -12.34 2.51 33.08
N ARG A 83 -12.32 1.60 32.13
CA ARG A 83 -12.08 0.16 32.34
C ARG A 83 -10.59 -0.21 32.26
N GLY A 84 -9.73 0.73 31.91
CA GLY A 84 -8.30 0.52 31.78
C GLY A 84 -7.84 0.03 30.41
N TYR A 85 -8.70 0.09 29.40
CA TYR A 85 -8.36 -0.34 28.04
C TYR A 85 -7.96 0.84 27.17
N VAL A 86 -6.93 0.62 26.36
CA VAL A 86 -6.41 1.58 25.38
C VAL A 86 -6.75 1.08 23.98
N LYS A 87 -7.26 1.96 23.13
CA LYS A 87 -7.47 1.66 21.70
C LYS A 87 -6.15 1.81 20.96
N TYR A 88 -5.76 0.76 20.28
CA TYR A 88 -4.61 0.72 19.38
C TYR A 88 -5.05 0.64 17.92
N PRO A 89 -4.19 1.04 16.97
CA PRO A 89 -4.55 0.97 15.56
C PRO A 89 -4.97 -0.43 15.12
N ASN A 90 -5.91 -0.47 14.18
CA ASN A 90 -6.38 -1.71 13.56
C ASN A 90 -5.42 -2.23 12.49
N VAL A 91 -4.14 -2.25 12.82
CA VAL A 91 -3.04 -2.70 11.98
C VAL A 91 -2.51 -4.03 12.53
N GLU A 92 -2.46 -5.04 11.68
CA GLU A 92 -1.85 -6.33 12.01
C GLU A 92 -0.54 -6.47 11.26
N LEU A 93 0.59 -6.45 11.99
CA LEU A 93 1.93 -6.43 11.40
C LEU A 93 2.20 -7.61 10.49
N ILE A 94 1.71 -8.81 10.83
CA ILE A 94 1.92 -10.00 10.01
C ILE A 94 1.23 -9.84 8.65
N LEU A 95 0.00 -9.35 8.63
CA LEU A 95 -0.77 -9.13 7.40
C LEU A 95 -0.16 -8.00 6.56
N GLU A 96 0.24 -6.90 7.20
CA GLU A 96 0.90 -5.80 6.50
C GLU A 96 2.22 -6.25 5.87
N SER A 97 3.00 -7.05 6.60
CA SER A 97 4.27 -7.58 6.08
C SER A 97 4.04 -8.53 4.90
N ALA A 98 3.01 -9.37 4.96
CA ALA A 98 2.64 -10.26 3.85
C ALA A 98 2.23 -9.44 2.61
N ASP A 99 1.43 -8.39 2.81
CA ASP A 99 1.02 -7.48 1.74
C ASP A 99 2.23 -6.75 1.13
N ALA A 100 3.19 -6.34 1.96
CA ALA A 100 4.42 -5.71 1.49
C ALA A 100 5.22 -6.65 0.59
N LYS A 101 5.36 -7.91 0.98
CA LYS A 101 6.05 -8.91 0.16
C LYS A 101 5.35 -9.14 -1.17
N GLU A 102 4.03 -9.21 -1.17
CA GLU A 102 3.24 -9.35 -2.39
C GLU A 102 3.42 -8.13 -3.30
N ALA A 103 3.36 -6.93 -2.75
CA ALA A 103 3.57 -5.70 -3.50
C ALA A 103 4.97 -5.63 -4.11
N GLN A 104 6.00 -6.01 -3.37
CA GLN A 104 7.38 -6.09 -3.86
C GLN A 104 7.50 -7.11 -5.00
N ARG A 105 6.89 -8.27 -4.85
CA ARG A 105 6.92 -9.32 -5.88
C ARG A 105 6.26 -8.83 -7.16
N THR A 106 5.11 -8.16 -7.05
CA THR A 106 4.40 -7.60 -8.20
C THR A 106 5.20 -6.47 -8.84
N PHE A 107 5.84 -5.63 -8.04
CA PHE A 107 6.73 -4.58 -8.54
C PHE A 107 7.88 -5.17 -9.35
N GLU A 108 8.54 -6.20 -8.83
CA GLU A 108 9.65 -6.88 -9.51
C GLU A 108 9.19 -7.55 -10.81
N ALA A 109 8.00 -8.16 -10.82
CA ALA A 109 7.43 -8.74 -12.04
C ALA A 109 7.20 -7.66 -13.11
N ASN A 110 6.68 -6.50 -12.72
CA ASN A 110 6.50 -5.36 -13.64
C ASN A 110 7.85 -4.82 -14.13
N LEU A 111 8.86 -4.76 -13.26
CA LEU A 111 10.20 -4.34 -13.62
C LEU A 111 10.82 -5.30 -14.66
N ASN A 112 10.66 -6.60 -14.47
CA ASN A 112 11.14 -7.59 -15.43
C ASN A 112 10.43 -7.45 -16.77
N SER A 113 9.12 -7.24 -16.78
CA SER A 113 8.35 -6.99 -17.99
C SER A 113 8.82 -5.73 -18.72
N PHE A 114 9.08 -4.67 -17.95
CA PHE A 114 9.62 -3.42 -18.49
C PHE A 114 10.97 -3.63 -19.16
N ASN A 115 11.88 -4.33 -18.49
CA ASN A 115 13.21 -4.61 -19.02
C ASN A 115 13.17 -5.49 -20.26
N ILE A 116 12.31 -6.49 -20.31
CA ILE A 116 12.11 -7.35 -21.49
C ILE A 116 11.59 -6.51 -22.66
N SER A 117 10.59 -5.68 -22.43
CA SER A 117 10.03 -4.79 -23.47
C SER A 117 11.08 -3.83 -24.02
N LYS A 118 11.90 -3.26 -23.13
CA LYS A 118 13.00 -2.37 -23.49
C LYS A 118 14.04 -3.09 -24.33
N SER A 119 14.47 -4.28 -23.94
CA SER A 119 15.42 -5.10 -24.68
C SER A 119 14.89 -5.47 -26.07
N ASN A 120 13.63 -5.89 -26.16
CA ASN A 120 13.00 -6.24 -27.42
C ASN A 120 12.96 -5.03 -28.38
N ARG A 121 12.64 -3.85 -27.83
CA ARG A 121 12.65 -2.60 -28.60
C ARG A 121 14.04 -2.28 -29.16
N GLU A 122 15.08 -2.45 -28.34
CA GLU A 122 16.48 -2.22 -28.76
C GLU A 122 16.90 -3.19 -29.86
N VAL A 123 16.56 -4.46 -29.74
CA VAL A 123 16.83 -5.48 -30.74
C VAL A 123 16.17 -5.13 -32.08
N ILE A 124 14.91 -4.72 -32.07
CA ILE A 124 14.17 -4.32 -33.26
C ILE A 124 14.82 -3.09 -33.91
N ILE A 125 15.16 -2.08 -33.13
CA ILE A 125 15.82 -0.87 -33.61
C ILE A 125 17.16 -1.22 -34.28
N ASN A 126 17.96 -2.08 -33.65
CA ASN A 126 19.25 -2.51 -34.20
C ASN A 126 19.10 -3.32 -35.49
N ALA A 127 18.05 -4.12 -35.59
CA ALA A 127 17.77 -4.89 -36.81
C ALA A 127 17.36 -4.01 -38.02
N LEU A 128 16.84 -2.81 -37.75
CA LEU A 128 16.39 -1.86 -38.78
C LEU A 128 17.48 -0.90 -39.24
N LYS A 129 18.65 -0.92 -38.62
CA LYS A 129 19.79 -0.07 -39.01
C LYS A 129 20.55 -0.59 -40.21
#